data_08b548ab85c456e93367b5b6c7205b98
#
_entry.id   08b548ab85c456e93367b5b6c7205b98
#
_cell.length_a   1.000
_cell.length_b   1.000
_cell.length_c   1.000
_cell.angle_alpha   90.00
_cell.angle_beta   90.00
_cell.angle_gamma   90.00
#
_symmetry.space_group_name_H-M   'P 1'
#
loop_
_entity.id
_entity.type
_entity.pdbx_description
1 polymer ?
#
loop_
_entity_poly.entity_id
_entity_poly.type
_entity_poly.pdbx_seq_one_letter_code
_entity_poly.pdbx_strand_id
1 'polypeptide(L)'
;MLETTLAGLQPIQMPVDSSRLEGFYKLSVSERREKLAEIAGLTPEQVEAWSSSGELSEDAADRMIENVVGTYSLPIGIATNFVIDGEHYLIPFVLEEPSVVAAASNMAKRCHAKGGFTSNNDEPVMIGQIQIVGCDDPEAARGAIMASKAELVDSCNEVDPILVKFGGGCRDIQTRIIETESGPMVIVHILVDCRDAMGANAVNTMAETIAPKVEEMSGGTVILRIISNLAVHRLARVSAVFTPAEMANSGDVGQGSDVIDGVLQAYHF
;
A
#
# COMPACT_ATOMS: atom_id res chain seq x y z
N MET A 1 -9.03 12.82 25.53
CA MET A 1 -9.74 11.63 26.03
C MET A 1 -9.74 10.54 24.96
N LEU A 2 -8.55 10.23 24.36
CA LEU A 2 -8.35 9.20 23.33
C LEU A 2 -7.11 8.31 23.62
N GLU A 3 -6.49 8.48 24.80
CA GLU A 3 -5.31 7.67 25.19
C GLU A 3 -5.64 6.36 25.93
N THR A 4 -6.92 6.11 26.23
CA THR A 4 -7.27 4.99 27.11
C THR A 4 -7.75 3.73 26.37
N THR A 5 -7.83 3.74 25.04
CA THR A 5 -8.39 2.61 24.28
C THR A 5 -7.35 1.71 23.59
N LEU A 6 -6.06 2.09 23.59
CA LEU A 6 -4.99 1.30 22.99
C LEU A 6 -4.11 0.55 24.00
N ALA A 7 -4.31 0.75 25.29
CA ALA A 7 -3.45 0.21 26.34
C ALA A 7 -3.66 -1.31 26.65
N GLY A 8 -4.51 -2.01 25.92
CA GLY A 8 -4.81 -3.43 26.13
C GLY A 8 -4.59 -4.35 24.94
N LEU A 9 -4.29 -3.82 23.77
CA LEU A 9 -4.02 -4.65 22.59
C LEU A 9 -2.55 -5.10 22.63
N GLN A 10 -2.30 -6.36 23.01
CA GLN A 10 -1.01 -6.98 22.76
C GLN A 10 -0.74 -6.94 21.25
N PRO A 11 0.48 -6.58 20.80
CA PRO A 11 0.80 -6.66 19.39
C PRO A 11 0.61 -8.10 18.92
N ILE A 12 -0.08 -8.26 17.78
CA ILE A 12 -0.17 -9.57 17.11
C ILE A 12 1.25 -10.02 16.83
N GLN A 13 1.59 -11.24 17.25
CA GLN A 13 2.93 -11.78 17.04
C GLN A 13 3.15 -12.03 15.56
N MET A 14 3.95 -11.18 14.93
CA MET A 14 4.39 -11.30 13.53
C MET A 14 5.89 -10.98 13.49
N PRO A 15 6.73 -11.75 12.85
CA PRO A 15 6.42 -12.99 12.10
C PRO A 15 6.06 -14.18 13.00
N VAL A 16 5.46 -15.22 12.42
CA VAL A 16 5.10 -16.48 13.11
C VAL A 16 6.23 -17.51 13.01
N ASP A 17 6.27 -18.49 13.92
CA ASP A 17 7.30 -19.54 13.90
C ASP A 17 7.26 -20.38 12.62
N SER A 18 6.07 -20.64 12.07
CA SER A 18 5.88 -21.34 10.81
C SER A 18 4.60 -20.93 10.10
N SER A 19 4.69 -20.59 8.85
CA SER A 19 3.55 -20.34 7.95
C SER A 19 3.03 -21.61 7.27
N ARG A 20 3.70 -22.76 7.44
CA ARG A 20 3.29 -24.05 6.85
C ARG A 20 2.27 -24.72 7.73
N LEU A 21 0.99 -24.63 7.36
CA LEU A 21 -0.13 -25.21 8.08
C LEU A 21 -0.69 -26.42 7.32
N GLU A 22 -0.13 -27.62 7.60
CA GLU A 22 -0.58 -28.86 6.95
C GLU A 22 -2.05 -29.17 7.31
N GLY A 23 -2.85 -29.42 6.28
CA GLY A 23 -4.26 -29.78 6.45
C GLY A 23 -5.17 -28.63 6.91
N PHE A 24 -4.69 -27.39 6.99
CA PHE A 24 -5.48 -26.22 7.44
C PHE A 24 -6.80 -26.08 6.65
N TYR A 25 -6.79 -26.34 5.35
CA TYR A 25 -7.98 -26.27 4.49
C TYR A 25 -9.05 -27.33 4.81
N LYS A 26 -8.69 -28.40 5.55
CA LYS A 26 -9.61 -29.47 5.95
C LYS A 26 -10.37 -29.16 7.24
N LEU A 27 -9.87 -28.19 8.02
CA LEU A 27 -10.47 -27.77 9.28
C LEU A 27 -11.77 -26.99 9.04
N SER A 28 -12.69 -27.04 9.98
CA SER A 28 -13.85 -26.16 10.03
C SER A 28 -13.44 -24.70 10.26
N VAL A 29 -14.35 -23.74 10.04
CA VAL A 29 -14.06 -22.32 10.24
C VAL A 29 -13.67 -22.02 11.70
N SER A 30 -14.33 -22.65 12.69
CA SER A 30 -13.98 -22.50 14.10
C SER A 30 -12.58 -23.04 14.42
N GLU A 31 -12.28 -24.26 13.95
CA GLU A 31 -10.95 -24.85 14.17
C GLU A 31 -9.84 -24.04 13.51
N ARG A 32 -10.08 -23.44 12.34
CA ARG A 32 -9.12 -22.53 11.69
C ARG A 32 -8.87 -21.30 12.54
N ARG A 33 -9.92 -20.69 13.11
CA ARG A 33 -9.80 -19.53 14.02
C ARG A 33 -8.99 -19.86 15.27
N GLU A 34 -9.31 -20.98 15.92
CA GLU A 34 -8.56 -21.44 17.10
C GLU A 34 -7.09 -21.66 16.77
N LYS A 35 -6.81 -22.31 15.64
CA LYS A 35 -5.45 -22.56 15.16
C LYS A 35 -4.68 -21.26 14.88
N LEU A 36 -5.33 -20.27 14.28
CA LEU A 36 -4.72 -18.96 14.05
C LEU A 36 -4.51 -18.19 15.35
N ALA A 37 -5.45 -18.27 16.28
CA ALA A 37 -5.31 -17.66 17.60
C ALA A 37 -4.09 -18.19 18.34
N GLU A 38 -3.88 -19.51 18.32
CA GLU A 38 -2.71 -20.16 18.92
C GLU A 38 -1.39 -19.67 18.29
N ILE A 39 -1.33 -19.64 16.94
CA ILE A 39 -0.10 -19.32 16.19
C ILE A 39 0.25 -17.83 16.25
N ALA A 40 -0.75 -16.95 16.12
CA ALA A 40 -0.56 -15.50 16.10
C ALA A 40 -0.71 -14.83 17.47
N GLY A 41 -0.92 -15.60 18.54
CA GLY A 41 -1.08 -15.07 19.89
C GLY A 41 -2.29 -14.14 20.05
N LEU A 42 -3.42 -14.45 19.38
CA LEU A 42 -4.61 -13.60 19.43
C LEU A 42 -5.32 -13.72 20.77
N THR A 43 -5.84 -12.59 21.26
CA THR A 43 -6.68 -12.58 22.46
C THR A 43 -8.08 -13.15 22.19
N PRO A 44 -8.81 -13.61 23.23
CA PRO A 44 -10.20 -14.06 23.08
C PRO A 44 -11.11 -13.01 22.40
N GLU A 45 -10.91 -11.73 22.70
CA GLU A 45 -11.68 -10.63 22.12
C GLU A 45 -11.38 -10.47 20.61
N GLN A 46 -10.13 -10.66 20.19
CA GLN A 46 -9.75 -10.63 18.76
C GLN A 46 -10.34 -11.81 18.00
N VAL A 47 -10.39 -13.00 18.62
CA VAL A 47 -11.02 -14.19 18.03
C VAL A 47 -12.55 -14.01 17.93
N GLU A 48 -13.17 -13.43 18.94
CA GLU A 48 -14.61 -13.12 18.94
C GLU A 48 -14.98 -12.13 17.86
N ALA A 49 -14.17 -11.10 17.63
CA ALA A 49 -14.38 -10.15 16.51
C ALA A 49 -14.43 -10.84 15.13
N TRP A 50 -13.75 -11.98 14.97
CA TRP A 50 -13.84 -12.78 13.74
C TRP A 50 -15.03 -13.76 13.74
N SER A 51 -15.61 -14.08 14.89
CA SER A 51 -16.72 -15.01 15.01
C SER A 51 -18.08 -14.33 14.83
N SER A 52 -18.20 -13.07 15.22
CA SER A 52 -19.43 -12.28 15.20
C SER A 52 -19.76 -11.63 13.85
N SER A 53 -19.27 -12.19 12.74
CA SER A 53 -19.51 -11.66 11.38
C SER A 53 -18.94 -10.26 11.12
N GLY A 54 -18.13 -9.72 12.03
CA GLY A 54 -17.49 -8.41 11.88
C GLY A 54 -18.49 -7.30 11.65
N GLU A 55 -19.65 -7.31 12.31
CA GLU A 55 -20.69 -6.33 12.08
C GLU A 55 -20.17 -4.92 12.42
N LEU A 56 -19.92 -4.17 11.36
CA LEU A 56 -19.77 -2.72 11.47
C LEU A 56 -21.14 -2.17 11.89
N SER A 57 -21.22 -1.55 13.07
CA SER A 57 -22.48 -0.97 13.53
C SER A 57 -22.96 0.14 12.58
N GLU A 58 -24.27 0.29 12.43
CA GLU A 58 -24.85 1.35 11.61
C GLU A 58 -24.30 2.73 12.01
N ASP A 59 -24.19 3.02 13.29
CA ASP A 59 -23.59 4.24 13.82
C ASP A 59 -22.13 4.45 13.39
N ALA A 60 -21.33 3.41 13.30
CA ALA A 60 -19.96 3.50 12.85
C ALA A 60 -19.91 3.71 11.34
N ALA A 61 -20.73 2.97 10.60
CA ALA A 61 -20.83 3.09 9.14
C ALA A 61 -21.29 4.50 8.72
N ASP A 62 -22.29 5.08 9.39
CA ASP A 62 -22.83 6.43 9.12
C ASP A 62 -21.77 7.54 9.34
N ARG A 63 -20.79 7.28 10.21
CA ARG A 63 -19.65 8.20 10.40
C ARG A 63 -18.51 8.00 9.38
N MET A 64 -18.55 6.94 8.57
CA MET A 64 -17.48 6.64 7.61
C MET A 64 -17.76 7.20 6.21
N ILE A 65 -19.03 7.13 5.78
CA ILE A 65 -19.45 7.64 4.48
C ILE A 65 -20.86 8.25 4.60
N GLU A 66 -21.26 9.07 3.63
CA GLU A 66 -22.56 9.71 3.54
C GLU A 66 -23.65 8.73 3.06
N ASN A 67 -24.92 8.96 3.48
CA ASN A 67 -26.12 8.28 3.00
C ASN A 67 -26.08 6.75 3.20
N VAL A 68 -25.53 6.29 4.31
CA VAL A 68 -25.46 4.87 4.65
C VAL A 68 -26.86 4.24 4.69
N VAL A 69 -27.02 3.09 4.02
CA VAL A 69 -28.25 2.28 4.01
C VAL A 69 -28.01 0.85 4.52
N GLY A 70 -26.77 0.51 4.86
CA GLY A 70 -26.37 -0.81 5.34
C GLY A 70 -24.88 -1.08 5.17
N THR A 71 -24.47 -2.31 5.49
CA THR A 71 -23.08 -2.80 5.37
C THR A 71 -23.01 -3.99 4.43
N TYR A 72 -21.85 -4.18 3.80
CA TYR A 72 -21.57 -5.31 2.92
C TYR A 72 -20.36 -6.08 3.45
N SER A 73 -20.56 -7.37 3.74
CA SER A 73 -19.52 -8.23 4.31
C SER A 73 -18.82 -9.06 3.24
N LEU A 74 -17.49 -9.14 3.33
CA LEU A 74 -16.65 -10.01 2.49
C LEU A 74 -15.97 -11.09 3.35
N PRO A 75 -15.75 -12.32 2.79
CA PRO A 75 -14.99 -13.35 3.48
C PRO A 75 -13.54 -12.93 3.72
N ILE A 76 -12.98 -13.33 4.86
CA ILE A 76 -11.54 -13.25 5.14
C ILE A 76 -10.95 -14.65 5.09
N GLY A 77 -9.99 -14.88 4.17
CA GLY A 77 -9.19 -16.07 4.10
C GLY A 77 -7.75 -15.81 4.51
N ILE A 78 -7.01 -16.87 4.84
CA ILE A 78 -5.59 -16.80 5.18
C ILE A 78 -4.78 -17.58 4.15
N ALA A 79 -3.89 -16.90 3.44
CA ALA A 79 -2.88 -17.56 2.62
C ALA A 79 -1.69 -17.98 3.49
N THR A 80 -1.24 -19.21 3.26
CA THR A 80 -0.22 -19.90 4.05
C THR A 80 1.06 -20.12 3.25
N ASN A 81 2.09 -20.67 3.88
CA ASN A 81 3.39 -21.02 3.30
C ASN A 81 4.29 -19.83 2.90
N PHE A 82 3.93 -18.60 3.22
CA PHE A 82 4.77 -17.45 2.92
C PHE A 82 5.99 -17.41 3.83
N VAL A 83 7.15 -17.32 3.20
CA VAL A 83 8.43 -16.93 3.81
C VAL A 83 8.88 -15.68 3.08
N ILE A 84 9.12 -14.59 3.79
CA ILE A 84 9.56 -13.30 3.24
C ILE A 84 10.79 -12.88 4.03
N ASP A 85 11.90 -12.68 3.34
CA ASP A 85 13.19 -12.31 3.95
C ASP A 85 13.64 -13.23 5.10
N GLY A 86 13.30 -14.52 4.99
CA GLY A 86 13.63 -15.56 5.97
C GLY A 86 12.62 -15.74 7.09
N GLU A 87 11.60 -14.90 7.20
CA GLU A 87 10.58 -14.93 8.23
C GLU A 87 9.25 -15.50 7.71
N HIS A 88 8.49 -16.19 8.56
CA HIS A 88 7.21 -16.81 8.20
C HIS A 88 6.03 -15.87 8.43
N TYR A 89 5.16 -15.74 7.43
CA TYR A 89 3.97 -14.91 7.49
C TYR A 89 2.70 -15.66 7.10
N LEU A 90 1.60 -15.29 7.74
CA LEU A 90 0.24 -15.66 7.36
C LEU A 90 -0.44 -14.42 6.80
N ILE A 91 -0.84 -14.48 5.52
CA ILE A 91 -1.30 -13.30 4.79
C ILE A 91 -2.84 -13.29 4.72
N PRO A 92 -3.53 -12.30 5.33
CA PRO A 92 -4.97 -12.17 5.21
C PRO A 92 -5.37 -11.69 3.82
N PHE A 93 -6.43 -12.29 3.28
CA PHE A 93 -7.08 -11.93 2.02
C PHE A 93 -8.55 -11.65 2.27
N VAL A 94 -9.04 -10.51 1.83
CA VAL A 94 -10.46 -10.17 1.84
C VAL A 94 -10.96 -10.13 0.40
N LEU A 95 -11.77 -11.11 0.02
CA LEU A 95 -12.27 -11.25 -1.34
C LEU A 95 -13.45 -12.24 -1.41
N GLU A 96 -14.19 -12.18 -2.50
CA GLU A 96 -15.33 -13.06 -2.79
C GLU A 96 -15.00 -14.20 -3.77
N GLU A 97 -13.86 -14.15 -4.46
CA GLU A 97 -13.53 -15.09 -5.55
C GLU A 97 -12.87 -16.36 -5.01
N PRO A 98 -13.37 -17.55 -5.40
CA PRO A 98 -12.75 -18.81 -5.03
C PRO A 98 -11.38 -18.98 -5.72
N SER A 99 -10.54 -19.87 -5.17
CA SER A 99 -9.22 -20.26 -5.65
C SER A 99 -8.08 -19.26 -5.45
N VAL A 100 -8.32 -17.97 -5.27
CA VAL A 100 -7.25 -16.95 -5.13
C VAL A 100 -6.35 -17.24 -3.94
N VAL A 101 -6.93 -17.48 -2.75
CA VAL A 101 -6.17 -17.81 -1.53
C VAL A 101 -5.40 -19.12 -1.70
N ALA A 102 -6.03 -20.11 -2.34
CA ALA A 102 -5.40 -21.40 -2.61
C ALA A 102 -4.23 -21.29 -3.60
N ALA A 103 -4.39 -20.50 -4.66
CA ALA A 103 -3.34 -20.24 -5.64
C ALA A 103 -2.14 -19.53 -5.01
N ALA A 104 -2.39 -18.46 -4.23
CA ALA A 104 -1.34 -17.74 -3.50
C ALA A 104 -0.56 -18.67 -2.57
N SER A 105 -1.28 -19.46 -1.75
CA SER A 105 -0.66 -20.43 -0.83
C SER A 105 0.12 -21.53 -1.56
N ASN A 106 -0.36 -21.98 -2.71
CA ASN A 106 0.33 -23.00 -3.52
C ASN A 106 1.63 -22.44 -4.10
N MET A 107 1.61 -21.24 -4.68
CA MET A 107 2.82 -20.64 -5.24
C MET A 107 3.84 -20.31 -4.15
N ALA A 108 3.39 -19.79 -3.00
CA ALA A 108 4.27 -19.59 -1.85
C ALA A 108 4.93 -20.90 -1.37
N LYS A 109 4.18 -22.02 -1.36
CA LYS A 109 4.74 -23.34 -1.05
C LYS A 109 5.81 -23.79 -2.05
N ARG A 110 5.65 -23.48 -3.34
CA ARG A 110 6.58 -23.91 -4.40
C ARG A 110 7.96 -23.21 -4.30
N CYS A 111 8.00 -21.93 -3.94
CA CYS A 111 9.28 -21.23 -3.77
C CYS A 111 9.91 -21.40 -2.38
N HIS A 112 9.19 -21.99 -1.43
CA HIS A 112 9.63 -22.11 -0.03
C HIS A 112 11.01 -22.78 0.11
N ALA A 113 11.28 -23.86 -0.63
CA ALA A 113 12.56 -24.59 -0.60
C ALA A 113 13.76 -23.75 -1.10
N LYS A 114 13.51 -22.63 -1.79
CA LYS A 114 14.50 -21.68 -2.28
C LYS A 114 14.58 -20.41 -1.45
N GLY A 115 14.04 -20.42 -0.24
CA GLY A 115 14.05 -19.29 0.68
C GLY A 115 12.81 -18.40 0.62
N GLY A 116 11.82 -18.74 -0.22
CA GLY A 116 10.59 -17.96 -0.35
C GLY A 116 10.78 -16.69 -1.17
N PHE A 117 10.29 -15.59 -0.63
CA PHE A 117 10.32 -14.26 -1.24
C PHE A 117 11.42 -13.39 -0.62
N THR A 118 12.07 -12.61 -1.45
CA THR A 118 12.98 -11.53 -1.01
C THR A 118 12.36 -10.19 -1.37
N SER A 119 12.27 -9.29 -0.40
CA SER A 119 11.65 -7.98 -0.57
C SER A 119 12.67 -6.83 -0.60
N ASN A 120 12.28 -5.76 -1.26
CA ASN A 120 13.00 -4.48 -1.27
C ASN A 120 11.98 -3.35 -1.40
N ASN A 121 12.04 -2.39 -0.51
CA ASN A 121 11.11 -1.27 -0.46
C ASN A 121 11.83 0.05 -0.70
N ASP A 122 11.17 0.93 -1.45
CA ASP A 122 11.59 2.33 -1.53
C ASP A 122 11.26 3.07 -0.22
N GLU A 123 11.78 4.29 -0.07
CA GLU A 123 11.34 5.19 0.99
C GLU A 123 9.85 5.54 0.85
N PRO A 124 9.12 5.85 1.96
CA PRO A 124 7.67 6.07 1.92
C PRO A 124 7.30 7.46 1.39
N VAL A 125 7.77 7.80 0.19
CA VAL A 125 7.58 9.11 -0.45
C VAL A 125 6.36 9.11 -1.37
N MET A 126 5.39 9.98 -1.06
CA MET A 126 4.22 10.24 -1.89
C MET A 126 4.39 11.53 -2.70
N ILE A 127 3.70 11.60 -3.83
CA ILE A 127 3.71 12.76 -4.71
C ILE A 127 2.40 13.53 -4.54
N GLY A 128 2.48 14.78 -4.09
CA GLY A 128 1.40 15.75 -4.29
C GLY A 128 1.61 16.50 -5.59
N GLN A 129 0.56 16.76 -6.34
CA GLN A 129 0.64 17.47 -7.62
C GLN A 129 -0.21 18.74 -7.59
N ILE A 130 0.36 19.82 -8.17
CA ILE A 130 -0.34 21.09 -8.39
C ILE A 130 -0.30 21.35 -9.90
N GLN A 131 -1.48 21.50 -10.49
CA GLN A 131 -1.63 21.82 -11.92
C GLN A 131 -1.84 23.32 -12.07
N ILE A 132 -1.01 23.94 -12.93
CA ILE A 132 -1.08 25.36 -13.25
C ILE A 132 -1.34 25.49 -14.75
N VAL A 133 -2.33 26.29 -15.09
CA VAL A 133 -2.74 26.58 -16.47
C VAL A 133 -2.66 28.08 -16.75
N GLY A 134 -2.62 28.45 -18.03
CA GLY A 134 -2.70 29.84 -18.45
C GLY A 134 -1.48 30.71 -18.12
N CYS A 135 -0.30 30.08 -17.94
CA CYS A 135 0.96 30.82 -17.83
C CYS A 135 1.32 31.40 -19.21
N ASP A 136 1.60 32.70 -19.29
CA ASP A 136 2.06 33.35 -20.52
C ASP A 136 3.41 32.79 -21.01
N ASP A 137 4.30 32.46 -20.06
CA ASP A 137 5.58 31.80 -20.32
C ASP A 137 5.76 30.65 -19.30
N PRO A 138 5.45 29.42 -19.68
CA PRO A 138 5.58 28.25 -18.81
C PRO A 138 7.00 27.98 -18.33
N GLU A 139 8.04 28.29 -19.13
CA GLU A 139 9.43 28.10 -18.70
C GLU A 139 9.86 29.15 -17.67
N ALA A 140 9.44 30.41 -17.83
CA ALA A 140 9.67 31.46 -16.84
C ALA A 140 8.93 31.12 -15.52
N ALA A 141 7.67 30.68 -15.60
CA ALA A 141 6.89 30.22 -14.44
C ALA A 141 7.59 29.08 -13.70
N ARG A 142 8.04 28.05 -14.43
CA ARG A 142 8.84 26.96 -13.89
C ARG A 142 10.10 27.44 -13.19
N GLY A 143 10.83 28.36 -13.83
CA GLY A 143 12.04 28.95 -13.28
C GLY A 143 11.79 29.72 -11.97
N ALA A 144 10.71 30.53 -11.88
CA ALA A 144 10.33 31.29 -10.70
C ALA A 144 9.99 30.33 -9.52
N ILE A 145 9.20 29.30 -9.77
CA ILE A 145 8.86 28.29 -8.76
C ILE A 145 10.11 27.58 -8.24
N MET A 146 11.00 27.15 -9.14
CA MET A 146 12.23 26.44 -8.76
C MET A 146 13.23 27.35 -8.02
N ALA A 147 13.25 28.64 -8.30
CA ALA A 147 14.06 29.60 -7.55
C ALA A 147 13.61 29.72 -6.08
N SER A 148 12.33 29.53 -5.79
CA SER A 148 11.73 29.58 -4.46
C SER A 148 11.57 28.21 -3.80
N LYS A 149 12.19 27.16 -4.35
CA LYS A 149 12.04 25.77 -3.92
C LYS A 149 12.23 25.57 -2.42
N ALA A 150 13.27 26.15 -1.83
CA ALA A 150 13.56 26.00 -0.40
C ALA A 150 12.43 26.59 0.48
N GLU A 151 11.96 27.78 0.15
CA GLU A 151 10.85 28.44 0.84
C GLU A 151 9.56 27.62 0.77
N LEU A 152 9.28 27.05 -0.42
CA LEU A 152 8.09 26.21 -0.62
C LEU A 152 8.17 24.91 0.18
N VAL A 153 9.36 24.27 0.26
CA VAL A 153 9.59 23.10 1.10
C VAL A 153 9.37 23.42 2.58
N ASP A 154 9.92 24.55 3.04
CA ASP A 154 9.74 24.99 4.42
C ASP A 154 8.25 25.24 4.72
N SER A 155 7.54 25.91 3.81
CA SER A 155 6.09 26.16 3.96
C SER A 155 5.27 24.87 4.01
N CYS A 156 5.64 23.82 3.23
CA CYS A 156 5.02 22.51 3.35
C CYS A 156 5.27 21.88 4.73
N ASN A 157 6.48 21.98 5.24
CA ASN A 157 6.86 21.36 6.51
C ASN A 157 6.27 22.05 7.74
N GLU A 158 5.91 23.34 7.64
CA GLU A 158 5.16 24.06 8.68
C GLU A 158 3.74 23.52 8.88
N VAL A 159 3.16 22.87 7.86
CA VAL A 159 1.78 22.35 7.90
C VAL A 159 1.65 21.18 8.87
N ASP A 160 2.63 20.27 8.90
CA ASP A 160 2.60 19.08 9.76
C ASP A 160 3.90 18.90 10.54
N PRO A 161 4.08 19.67 11.62
CA PRO A 161 5.27 19.58 12.46
C PRO A 161 5.40 18.23 13.19
N ILE A 162 4.29 17.48 13.32
CA ILE A 162 4.32 16.13 13.92
C ILE A 162 4.97 15.15 12.95
N LEU A 163 4.58 15.18 11.69
CA LEU A 163 5.19 14.34 10.65
C LEU A 163 6.70 14.63 10.54
N VAL A 164 7.07 15.91 10.52
CA VAL A 164 8.49 16.34 10.49
C VAL A 164 9.26 15.85 11.72
N LYS A 165 8.67 15.95 12.92
CA LYS A 165 9.29 15.44 14.16
C LYS A 165 9.59 13.94 14.11
N PHE A 166 8.78 13.17 13.42
CA PHE A 166 9.00 11.73 13.19
C PHE A 166 9.92 11.41 11.99
N GLY A 167 10.55 12.44 11.41
CA GLY A 167 11.51 12.30 10.31
C GLY A 167 10.87 12.19 8.93
N GLY A 168 9.57 12.50 8.80
CA GLY A 168 8.86 12.68 7.55
C GLY A 168 8.87 14.13 7.06
N GLY A 169 7.90 14.48 6.21
CA GLY A 169 7.68 15.82 5.66
C GLY A 169 8.07 15.95 4.19
N CYS A 170 7.91 17.16 3.66
CA CYS A 170 8.29 17.49 2.29
C CYS A 170 9.81 17.43 2.13
N ARG A 171 10.28 16.58 1.22
CA ARG A 171 11.70 16.36 0.93
C ARG A 171 12.19 17.15 -0.25
N ASP A 172 11.33 17.35 -1.23
CA ASP A 172 11.71 17.93 -2.51
C ASP A 172 10.51 18.53 -3.24
N ILE A 173 10.79 19.46 -4.17
CA ILE A 173 9.84 19.98 -5.14
C ILE A 173 10.45 19.83 -6.52
N GLN A 174 9.66 19.33 -7.45
CA GLN A 174 10.01 19.14 -8.86
C GLN A 174 8.95 19.80 -9.73
N THR A 175 9.37 20.26 -10.90
CA THR A 175 8.47 20.87 -11.87
C THR A 175 8.66 20.26 -13.25
N ARG A 176 7.58 20.16 -14.00
CA ARG A 176 7.60 19.78 -15.42
C ARG A 176 6.57 20.57 -16.19
N ILE A 177 6.81 20.75 -17.49
CA ILE A 177 5.85 21.30 -18.43
C ILE A 177 5.31 20.13 -19.24
N ILE A 178 3.99 20.08 -19.43
CA ILE A 178 3.32 19.11 -20.28
C ILE A 178 2.52 19.85 -21.34
N GLU A 179 2.64 19.40 -22.58
CA GLU A 179 1.82 19.89 -23.69
C GLU A 179 0.50 19.11 -23.70
N THR A 180 -0.60 19.83 -23.80
CA THR A 180 -1.94 19.24 -23.85
C THR A 180 -2.79 19.90 -24.94
N GLU A 181 -3.93 19.30 -25.26
CA GLU A 181 -4.90 19.89 -26.20
C GLU A 181 -5.42 21.26 -25.74
N SER A 182 -5.39 21.53 -24.43
CA SER A 182 -5.79 22.81 -23.84
C SER A 182 -4.64 23.80 -23.69
N GLY A 183 -3.48 23.51 -24.27
CA GLY A 183 -2.25 24.28 -24.17
C GLY A 183 -1.27 23.73 -23.12
N PRO A 184 -0.12 24.39 -22.94
CA PRO A 184 0.90 23.97 -22.00
C PRO A 184 0.43 24.16 -20.55
N MET A 185 0.84 23.22 -19.70
CA MET A 185 0.59 23.25 -18.25
C MET A 185 1.90 23.10 -17.49
N VAL A 186 2.05 23.87 -16.42
CA VAL A 186 3.15 23.68 -15.45
C VAL A 186 2.64 22.81 -14.32
N ILE A 187 3.31 21.69 -14.10
CA ILE A 187 2.99 20.76 -13.01
C ILE A 187 4.07 20.85 -11.95
N VAL A 188 3.66 21.12 -10.71
CA VAL A 188 4.53 21.08 -9.53
C VAL A 188 4.26 19.80 -8.78
N HIS A 189 5.31 19.05 -8.51
CA HIS A 189 5.28 17.87 -7.63
C HIS A 189 5.96 18.21 -6.31
N ILE A 190 5.24 18.01 -5.21
CA ILE A 190 5.82 17.96 -3.86
C ILE A 190 6.09 16.50 -3.51
N LEU A 191 7.30 16.20 -3.06
CA LEU A 191 7.72 14.85 -2.66
C LEU A 191 7.70 14.78 -1.14
N VAL A 192 6.74 14.06 -0.59
CA VAL A 192 6.48 14.04 0.85
C VAL A 192 6.73 12.65 1.42
N ASP A 193 7.66 12.56 2.35
CA ASP A 193 7.86 11.36 3.15
C ASP A 193 6.75 11.27 4.20
N CYS A 194 5.84 10.33 4.00
CA CYS A 194 4.66 10.13 4.84
C CYS A 194 4.88 9.11 5.97
N ARG A 195 6.09 8.56 6.13
CA ARG A 195 6.35 7.47 7.07
C ARG A 195 5.33 6.33 6.88
N ASP A 196 4.75 5.84 7.96
CA ASP A 196 3.80 4.73 7.95
C ASP A 196 2.37 5.14 7.54
N ALA A 197 2.11 6.46 7.40
CA ALA A 197 0.82 6.93 6.94
C ALA A 197 0.61 6.69 5.43
N MET A 198 -0.64 6.53 5.00
CA MET A 198 -1.00 6.57 3.57
C MET A 198 -0.67 7.94 2.96
N GLY A 199 -0.85 9.00 3.71
CA GLY A 199 -0.32 10.34 3.43
C GLY A 199 -1.26 11.31 2.74
N ALA A 200 -2.46 10.90 2.30
CA ALA A 200 -3.32 11.76 1.48
C ALA A 200 -3.64 13.11 2.14
N ASN A 201 -4.03 13.10 3.41
CA ASN A 201 -4.39 14.34 4.11
C ASN A 201 -3.19 15.29 4.25
N ALA A 202 -2.03 14.79 4.69
CA ALA A 202 -0.83 15.60 4.83
C ALA A 202 -0.38 16.19 3.48
N VAL A 203 -0.31 15.36 2.44
CA VAL A 203 0.09 15.77 1.09
C VAL A 203 -0.88 16.78 0.48
N ASN A 204 -2.20 16.54 0.61
CA ASN A 204 -3.21 17.47 0.09
C ASN A 204 -3.14 18.83 0.82
N THR A 205 -3.02 18.82 2.15
CA THR A 205 -2.90 20.06 2.92
C THR A 205 -1.64 20.84 2.56
N MET A 206 -0.50 20.16 2.35
CA MET A 206 0.73 20.80 1.88
C MET A 206 0.54 21.41 0.48
N ALA A 207 -0.05 20.66 -0.46
CA ALA A 207 -0.30 21.14 -1.81
C ALA A 207 -1.24 22.35 -1.82
N GLU A 208 -2.31 22.33 -1.03
CA GLU A 208 -3.25 23.45 -0.87
C GLU A 208 -2.60 24.67 -0.23
N THR A 209 -1.72 24.48 0.76
CA THR A 209 -1.03 25.57 1.46
C THR A 209 -0.10 26.35 0.54
N ILE A 210 0.65 25.67 -0.32
CA ILE A 210 1.58 26.36 -1.23
C ILE A 210 0.95 26.80 -2.55
N ALA A 211 -0.25 26.32 -2.89
CA ALA A 211 -0.93 26.64 -4.13
C ALA A 211 -1.07 28.15 -4.42
N PRO A 212 -1.49 29.02 -3.46
CA PRO A 212 -1.56 30.47 -3.70
C PRO A 212 -0.20 31.09 -4.02
N LYS A 213 0.88 30.67 -3.35
CA LYS A 213 2.23 31.13 -3.63
C LYS A 213 2.70 30.74 -5.02
N VAL A 214 2.43 29.49 -5.41
CA VAL A 214 2.79 28.96 -6.72
C VAL A 214 1.99 29.65 -7.83
N GLU A 215 0.72 29.96 -7.59
CA GLU A 215 -0.11 30.74 -8.51
C GLU A 215 0.46 32.17 -8.72
N GLU A 216 0.81 32.87 -7.65
CA GLU A 216 1.42 34.20 -7.71
C GLU A 216 2.76 34.17 -8.46
N MET A 217 3.63 33.18 -8.18
CA MET A 217 4.95 33.04 -8.81
C MET A 217 4.86 32.73 -10.30
N SER A 218 3.85 31.96 -10.71
CA SER A 218 3.69 31.48 -12.09
C SER A 218 2.96 32.47 -13.00
N GLY A 219 2.17 33.35 -12.44
CA GLY A 219 1.22 34.20 -13.17
C GLY A 219 0.08 33.43 -13.86
N GLY A 220 -0.02 32.13 -13.61
CA GLY A 220 -1.08 31.26 -14.12
C GLY A 220 -2.19 31.07 -13.08
N THR A 221 -3.03 30.05 -13.30
CA THR A 221 -4.12 29.67 -12.40
C THR A 221 -3.95 28.22 -11.94
N VAL A 222 -4.00 28.01 -10.62
CA VAL A 222 -3.97 26.67 -10.03
C VAL A 222 -5.36 26.04 -10.09
N ILE A 223 -5.47 24.89 -10.75
CA ILE A 223 -6.73 24.15 -10.88
C ILE A 223 -6.75 22.96 -9.92
N LEU A 224 -5.83 22.01 -10.09
CA LEU A 224 -5.77 20.78 -9.32
C LEU A 224 -4.61 20.83 -8.32
N ARG A 225 -4.88 20.42 -7.08
CA ARG A 225 -3.92 20.28 -6.02
C ARG A 225 -4.28 19.07 -5.15
N ILE A 226 -3.68 17.92 -5.46
CA ILE A 226 -4.07 16.65 -4.87
C ILE A 226 -2.91 15.65 -4.93
N ILE A 227 -2.94 14.67 -4.03
CA ILE A 227 -2.03 13.52 -4.08
C ILE A 227 -2.14 12.80 -5.42
N SER A 228 -1.01 12.37 -5.96
CA SER A 228 -0.96 11.55 -7.18
C SER A 228 -1.14 10.08 -6.83
N ASN A 229 -1.98 9.36 -7.63
CA ASN A 229 -2.06 7.90 -7.55
C ASN A 229 -0.84 7.21 -8.18
N LEU A 230 0.02 7.93 -8.90
CA LEU A 230 1.26 7.41 -9.47
C LEU A 230 2.37 7.39 -8.40
N ALA A 231 2.28 6.45 -7.49
CA ALA A 231 3.17 6.33 -6.32
C ALA A 231 4.51 5.65 -6.68
N VAL A 232 5.24 6.18 -7.66
CA VAL A 232 6.49 5.61 -8.19
C VAL A 232 7.70 5.70 -7.25
N HIS A 233 7.61 6.47 -6.17
CA HIS A 233 8.65 6.63 -5.15
C HIS A 233 8.36 5.86 -3.87
N ARG A 234 7.36 4.97 -3.88
CA ARG A 234 6.94 4.16 -2.74
C ARG A 234 6.61 2.74 -3.19
N LEU A 235 7.53 2.12 -3.89
CA LEU A 235 7.33 0.78 -4.44
C LEU A 235 7.84 -0.28 -3.46
N ALA A 236 7.08 -1.36 -3.33
CA ALA A 236 7.56 -2.61 -2.79
C ALA A 236 7.84 -3.57 -3.94
N ARG A 237 9.05 -4.10 -3.99
CA ARG A 237 9.51 -5.07 -4.98
C ARG A 237 9.72 -6.41 -4.30
N VAL A 238 9.28 -7.47 -4.95
CA VAL A 238 9.42 -8.82 -4.43
C VAL A 238 9.95 -9.73 -5.52
N SER A 239 10.86 -10.62 -5.17
CA SER A 239 11.36 -11.66 -6.04
C SER A 239 11.28 -13.04 -5.38
N ALA A 240 11.09 -14.09 -6.20
CA ALA A 240 11.13 -15.47 -5.76
C ALA A 240 11.72 -16.35 -6.85
N VAL A 241 12.32 -17.49 -6.47
CA VAL A 241 12.91 -18.45 -7.41
C VAL A 241 12.05 -19.69 -7.46
N PHE A 242 11.66 -20.09 -8.67
CA PHE A 242 10.93 -21.33 -8.96
C PHE A 242 11.76 -22.21 -9.88
N THR A 243 12.04 -23.44 -9.47
CA THR A 243 12.77 -24.40 -10.29
C THR A 243 11.81 -25.42 -10.91
N PRO A 244 12.21 -26.10 -12.01
CA PRO A 244 11.39 -27.14 -12.62
C PRO A 244 10.95 -28.22 -11.63
N ALA A 245 11.80 -28.63 -10.71
CA ALA A 245 11.45 -29.63 -9.70
C ALA A 245 10.29 -29.18 -8.78
N GLU A 246 10.24 -27.90 -8.41
CA GLU A 246 9.20 -27.33 -7.56
C GLU A 246 7.91 -27.00 -8.32
N MET A 247 8.03 -26.75 -9.62
CA MET A 247 6.88 -26.50 -10.49
C MET A 247 6.20 -27.79 -10.96
N ALA A 248 6.87 -28.93 -10.88
CA ALA A 248 6.28 -30.24 -11.20
C ALA A 248 5.22 -30.65 -10.17
N ASN A 249 4.06 -31.14 -10.64
CA ASN A 249 3.01 -31.68 -9.77
C ASN A 249 3.29 -33.14 -9.37
N SER A 250 4.03 -33.88 -10.18
CA SER A 250 4.30 -35.31 -10.02
C SER A 250 5.75 -35.64 -9.63
N GLY A 251 6.59 -34.62 -9.40
CA GLY A 251 8.04 -34.78 -9.23
C GLY A 251 8.79 -35.01 -10.55
N ASP A 252 8.12 -35.03 -11.69
CA ASP A 252 8.73 -35.08 -13.02
C ASP A 252 9.27 -33.70 -13.42
N VAL A 253 10.58 -33.56 -13.44
CA VAL A 253 11.27 -32.28 -13.75
C VAL A 253 10.95 -31.81 -15.19
N GLY A 254 10.72 -32.73 -16.12
CA GLY A 254 10.31 -32.39 -17.51
C GLY A 254 8.98 -31.65 -17.51
N GLN A 255 7.98 -32.17 -16.80
CA GLN A 255 6.68 -31.49 -16.63
C GLN A 255 6.84 -30.11 -15.99
N GLY A 256 7.73 -29.96 -15.01
CA GLY A 256 8.00 -28.68 -14.38
C GLY A 256 8.60 -27.65 -15.34
N SER A 257 9.48 -28.07 -16.25
CA SER A 257 10.02 -27.23 -17.32
C SER A 257 8.91 -26.75 -18.27
N ASP A 258 8.02 -27.64 -18.70
CA ASP A 258 6.89 -27.28 -19.55
C ASP A 258 5.97 -26.25 -18.91
N VAL A 259 5.75 -26.35 -17.58
CA VAL A 259 4.98 -25.35 -16.82
C VAL A 259 5.68 -24.00 -16.82
N ILE A 260 6.99 -23.95 -16.61
CA ILE A 260 7.77 -22.70 -16.62
C ILE A 260 7.71 -22.08 -18.02
N ASP A 261 7.92 -22.85 -19.06
CA ASP A 261 7.85 -22.38 -20.45
C ASP A 261 6.46 -21.81 -20.78
N GLY A 262 5.39 -22.45 -20.30
CA GLY A 262 4.02 -21.95 -20.44
C GLY A 262 3.80 -20.62 -19.73
N VAL A 263 4.34 -20.45 -18.51
CA VAL A 263 4.28 -19.18 -17.77
C VAL A 263 5.03 -18.07 -18.50
N LEU A 264 6.22 -18.36 -19.03
CA LEU A 264 7.02 -17.40 -19.79
C LEU A 264 6.32 -17.00 -21.11
N GLN A 265 5.69 -17.96 -21.80
CA GLN A 265 4.89 -17.67 -23.00
C GLN A 265 3.69 -16.77 -22.67
N ALA A 266 2.99 -17.03 -21.56
CA ALA A 266 1.89 -16.19 -21.11
C ALA A 266 2.34 -14.77 -20.72
N TYR A 267 3.53 -14.64 -20.15
CA TYR A 267 4.12 -13.32 -19.84
C TYR A 267 4.44 -12.49 -21.09
N HIS A 268 4.84 -13.16 -22.18
CA HIS A 268 5.17 -12.48 -23.44
C HIS A 268 3.94 -12.10 -24.29
N PHE A 269 2.74 -12.59 -23.92
CA PHE A 269 1.48 -12.18 -24.53
C PHE A 269 1.05 -10.80 -24.09
#